data_50d1d1a5c3d671b15483dddfce3714a4
#
_entry.id   50d1d1a5c3d671b15483dddfce3714a4
#
_cell.length_a   1.000
_cell.length_b   1.000
_cell.length_c   1.000
_cell.angle_alpha   90.00
_cell.angle_beta   90.00
_cell.angle_gamma   90.00
#
_symmetry.space_group_name_H-M   'P 1'
#
loop_
_entity.id
_entity.type
_entity.pdbx_description
1 polymer ?
#
loop_
_entity_poly.entity_id
_entity_poly.type
_entity_poly.pdbx_seq_one_letter_code
_entity_poly.pdbx_strand_id
1 'polypeptide(L)'
;MRQLVHDAGDAIEVIVVDGGTGEGLDDVVSSSGVPVDLSSGPDDGIYDAMNEGISRSTGRFVWFLNGGDRSHVESWELLSGILRAAGDDELLLGDYLLDTGRGEILRKARPPIYIHHGLPTSHQAILYPGSRIRGARYDLRFRVVGDYELTARLLRSGVRPVVVHVPLAVFAAGGMSQVRAKEIAVEAARVQTETLRTPVPIRWASRALHAASRIRRTVQTS
;
A
#
# COMPACT_ATOMS: atom_id res chain seq x y z
N MET A 1 -4.51 -7.70 13.59
CA MET A 1 -3.60 -8.66 12.93
C MET A 1 -3.58 -10.03 13.63
N ARG A 2 -3.20 -10.17 14.93
CA ARG A 2 -3.10 -11.48 15.61
C ARG A 2 -4.32 -12.36 15.43
N GLN A 3 -5.54 -11.84 15.69
CA GLN A 3 -6.77 -12.61 15.54
C GLN A 3 -6.98 -13.09 14.11
N LEU A 4 -6.76 -12.20 13.12
CA LEU A 4 -6.88 -12.57 11.70
C LEU A 4 -5.94 -13.71 11.31
N VAL A 5 -4.68 -13.66 11.76
CA VAL A 5 -3.70 -14.71 11.45
C VAL A 5 -4.05 -16.01 12.21
N HIS A 6 -4.48 -15.91 13.46
CA HIS A 6 -4.94 -17.06 14.23
C HIS A 6 -6.11 -17.78 13.54
N ASP A 7 -7.12 -17.03 13.07
CA ASP A 7 -8.30 -17.59 12.42
C ASP A 7 -7.98 -18.13 11.01
N ALA A 8 -6.98 -17.57 10.35
CA ALA A 8 -6.54 -18.02 9.03
C ALA A 8 -5.64 -19.27 9.08
N GLY A 9 -4.95 -19.52 10.20
CA GLY A 9 -3.98 -20.59 10.32
C GLY A 9 -2.92 -20.51 9.21
N ASP A 10 -2.62 -21.63 8.57
CA ASP A 10 -1.60 -21.73 7.51
C ASP A 10 -1.97 -21.00 6.19
N ALA A 11 -3.14 -20.37 6.11
CA ALA A 11 -3.55 -19.64 4.92
C ALA A 11 -2.93 -18.21 4.83
N ILE A 12 -2.31 -17.72 5.91
CA ILE A 12 -1.57 -16.46 5.95
C ILE A 12 -0.14 -16.71 6.40
N GLU A 13 0.83 -16.30 5.60
CA GLU A 13 2.22 -16.15 6.01
C GLU A 13 2.47 -14.70 6.50
N VAL A 14 3.25 -14.54 7.55
CA VAL A 14 3.66 -13.24 8.08
C VAL A 14 5.15 -13.07 7.89
N ILE A 15 5.54 -12.09 7.10
CA ILE A 15 6.94 -11.75 6.83
C ILE A 15 7.19 -10.36 7.42
N VAL A 16 8.17 -10.26 8.30
CA VAL A 16 8.58 -8.99 8.90
C VAL A 16 9.98 -8.68 8.41
N VAL A 17 10.14 -7.52 7.79
CA VAL A 17 11.43 -7.00 7.36
C VAL A 17 11.71 -5.71 8.11
N ASP A 18 12.81 -5.69 8.86
CA ASP A 18 13.26 -4.55 9.66
C ASP A 18 14.58 -4.01 9.11
N GLY A 19 14.66 -2.71 8.87
CA GLY A 19 15.84 -2.01 8.38
C GLY A 19 17.01 -1.91 9.37
N GLY A 20 17.00 -2.73 10.43
CA GLY A 20 18.06 -2.78 11.43
C GLY A 20 17.93 -1.74 12.54
N THR A 21 16.75 -1.17 12.74
CA THR A 21 16.46 -0.14 13.77
C THR A 21 15.54 -0.64 14.90
N GLY A 22 14.99 -1.86 14.78
CA GLY A 22 14.02 -2.44 15.72
C GLY A 22 14.65 -3.19 16.87
N GLU A 23 15.22 -2.50 17.87
CA GLU A 23 15.64 -3.12 19.12
C GLU A 23 14.46 -3.85 19.80
N GLY A 24 14.65 -5.11 20.21
CA GLY A 24 13.63 -5.93 20.88
C GLY A 24 12.55 -6.51 19.96
N LEU A 25 12.72 -6.43 18.64
CA LEU A 25 11.76 -6.99 17.68
C LEU A 25 11.66 -8.51 17.78
N ASP A 26 12.77 -9.20 18.03
CA ASP A 26 12.81 -10.65 18.28
C ASP A 26 11.91 -11.07 19.45
N ASP A 27 11.92 -10.30 20.54
CA ASP A 27 11.06 -10.55 21.70
C ASP A 27 9.58 -10.34 21.37
N VAL A 28 9.27 -9.30 20.61
CA VAL A 28 7.91 -9.01 20.14
C VAL A 28 7.41 -10.12 19.22
N VAL A 29 8.22 -10.55 18.27
CA VAL A 29 7.89 -11.65 17.35
C VAL A 29 7.71 -12.95 18.11
N SER A 30 8.62 -13.33 18.99
CA SER A 30 8.56 -14.55 19.79
C SER A 30 7.31 -14.58 20.70
N SER A 31 6.94 -13.43 21.27
CA SER A 31 5.75 -13.31 22.12
C SER A 31 4.45 -13.17 21.34
N SER A 32 4.50 -13.05 20.02
CA SER A 32 3.32 -12.83 19.18
C SER A 32 2.36 -14.02 19.18
N GLY A 33 2.88 -15.25 19.35
CA GLY A 33 2.10 -16.48 19.19
C GLY A 33 1.72 -16.78 17.74
N VAL A 34 2.33 -16.10 16.77
CA VAL A 34 2.11 -16.26 15.33
C VAL A 34 3.43 -16.64 14.68
N PRO A 35 3.48 -17.65 13.79
CA PRO A 35 4.66 -17.92 12.97
C PRO A 35 5.03 -16.69 12.14
N VAL A 36 6.24 -16.20 12.28
CA VAL A 36 6.77 -15.02 11.57
C VAL A 36 8.10 -15.37 10.93
N ASP A 37 8.24 -15.08 9.63
CA ASP A 37 9.54 -15.04 8.96
C ASP A 37 10.14 -13.64 9.16
N LEU A 38 11.13 -13.54 10.06
CA LEU A 38 11.79 -12.28 10.41
C LEU A 38 13.11 -12.13 9.68
N SER A 39 13.29 -10.98 9.03
CA SER A 39 14.57 -10.51 8.50
C SER A 39 14.89 -9.15 9.10
N SER A 40 16.08 -8.98 9.66
CA SER A 40 16.57 -7.71 10.21
C SER A 40 17.96 -7.43 9.67
N GLY A 41 18.19 -6.20 9.21
CA GLY A 41 19.46 -5.75 8.67
C GLY A 41 19.33 -4.40 7.97
N PRO A 42 20.45 -3.71 7.70
CA PRO A 42 20.41 -2.43 7.02
C PRO A 42 19.81 -2.56 5.62
N ASP A 43 18.95 -1.60 5.24
CA ASP A 43 18.32 -1.49 3.93
C ASP A 43 18.52 -0.10 3.31
N ASP A 44 18.20 0.02 2.02
CA ASP A 44 18.23 1.27 1.26
C ASP A 44 16.90 2.04 1.34
N GLY A 45 16.06 1.78 2.34
CA GLY A 45 14.79 2.40 2.63
C GLY A 45 13.59 1.47 2.44
N ILE A 46 12.40 1.98 2.76
CA ILE A 46 11.15 1.21 2.86
C ILE A 46 10.84 0.31 1.66
N TYR A 47 11.15 0.76 0.44
CA TYR A 47 10.88 -0.03 -0.77
C TYR A 47 11.89 -1.15 -0.98
N ASP A 48 13.09 -1.03 -0.42
CA ASP A 48 14.07 -2.12 -0.41
C ASP A 48 13.63 -3.21 0.58
N ALA A 49 13.23 -2.83 1.79
CA ALA A 49 12.59 -3.75 2.74
C ALA A 49 11.36 -4.45 2.14
N MET A 50 10.50 -3.72 1.42
CA MET A 50 9.36 -4.31 0.73
C MET A 50 9.77 -5.29 -0.38
N ASN A 51 10.86 -5.02 -1.11
CA ASN A 51 11.42 -5.93 -2.10
C ASN A 51 11.94 -7.22 -1.47
N GLU A 52 12.56 -7.12 -0.30
CA GLU A 52 12.97 -8.28 0.49
C GLU A 52 11.74 -9.11 0.89
N GLY A 53 10.69 -8.47 1.45
CA GLY A 53 9.43 -9.14 1.77
C GLY A 53 8.78 -9.81 0.56
N ILE A 54 8.79 -9.16 -0.61
CA ILE A 54 8.32 -9.78 -1.86
C ILE A 54 9.12 -11.02 -2.20
N SER A 55 10.44 -11.00 -2.04
CA SER A 55 11.32 -12.12 -2.40
C SER A 55 11.08 -13.36 -1.56
N ARG A 56 10.65 -13.17 -0.31
CA ARG A 56 10.33 -14.24 0.65
C ARG A 56 8.90 -14.74 0.50
N SER A 57 8.00 -13.92 -0.04
CA SER A 57 6.57 -14.25 -0.12
C SER A 57 6.29 -15.40 -1.08
N THR A 58 5.39 -16.29 -0.68
CA THR A 58 4.91 -17.43 -1.49
C THR A 58 3.43 -17.31 -1.80
N GLY A 59 2.70 -16.50 -1.05
CA GLY A 59 1.26 -16.35 -1.09
C GLY A 59 0.71 -15.95 -2.47
N ARG A 60 -0.55 -16.30 -2.69
CA ARG A 60 -1.31 -15.92 -3.88
C ARG A 60 -1.51 -14.42 -3.99
N PHE A 61 -1.62 -13.74 -2.85
CA PHE A 61 -1.66 -12.28 -2.73
C PHE A 61 -0.58 -11.80 -1.77
N VAL A 62 -0.05 -10.61 -2.00
CA VAL A 62 0.87 -9.92 -1.11
C VAL A 62 0.18 -8.65 -0.60
N TRP A 63 0.21 -8.45 0.70
CA TRP A 63 -0.38 -7.32 1.39
C TRP A 63 0.67 -6.65 2.26
N PHE A 64 0.89 -5.35 2.07
CA PHE A 64 1.88 -4.57 2.82
C PHE A 64 1.22 -3.78 3.95
N LEU A 65 1.81 -3.88 5.13
CA LEU A 65 1.48 -3.04 6.28
C LEU A 65 2.80 -2.49 6.85
N ASN A 66 2.90 -1.17 6.94
CA ASN A 66 4.08 -0.53 7.50
C ASN A 66 4.01 -0.51 9.03
N GLY A 67 5.14 -0.27 9.69
CA GLY A 67 5.18 -0.05 11.13
C GLY A 67 4.25 1.11 11.52
N GLY A 68 3.37 0.86 12.49
CA GLY A 68 2.34 1.80 12.93
C GLY A 68 0.99 1.68 12.24
N ASP A 69 0.90 1.03 11.08
CA ASP A 69 -0.38 0.76 10.41
C ASP A 69 -1.09 -0.45 11.04
N ARG A 70 -2.41 -0.51 10.88
CA ARG A 70 -3.22 -1.61 11.41
C ARG A 70 -4.08 -2.23 10.31
N SER A 71 -4.20 -3.56 10.32
CA SER A 71 -5.24 -4.21 9.53
C SER A 71 -6.61 -3.88 10.12
N HIS A 72 -7.61 -3.69 9.25
CA HIS A 72 -9.01 -3.50 9.65
C HIS A 72 -9.90 -4.51 8.90
N VAL A 73 -9.55 -5.76 8.96
CA VAL A 73 -10.39 -6.83 8.42
C VAL A 73 -11.26 -7.36 9.55
N GLU A 74 -12.58 -7.28 9.38
CA GLU A 74 -13.56 -7.67 10.40
C GLU A 74 -13.47 -9.17 10.72
N SER A 75 -13.21 -10.01 9.69
CA SER A 75 -13.04 -11.45 9.88
C SER A 75 -12.22 -12.08 8.75
N TRP A 76 -11.56 -13.20 9.07
CA TRP A 76 -10.89 -14.04 8.07
C TRP A 76 -11.89 -14.57 7.03
N GLU A 77 -13.09 -14.91 7.45
CA GLU A 77 -14.13 -15.42 6.55
C GLU A 77 -14.44 -14.41 5.43
N LEU A 78 -14.63 -13.14 5.78
CA LEU A 78 -14.84 -12.06 4.82
C LEU A 78 -13.66 -11.93 3.87
N LEU A 79 -12.43 -11.80 4.38
CA LEU A 79 -11.23 -11.66 3.56
C LEU A 79 -11.03 -12.87 2.66
N SER A 80 -11.12 -14.08 3.19
CA SER A 80 -10.94 -15.30 2.42
C SER A 80 -12.01 -15.46 1.33
N GLY A 81 -13.24 -15.00 1.58
CA GLY A 81 -14.29 -14.94 0.57
C GLY A 81 -13.93 -14.05 -0.61
N ILE A 82 -13.41 -12.84 -0.32
CA ILE A 82 -12.93 -11.90 -1.34
C ILE A 82 -11.76 -12.53 -2.13
N LEU A 83 -10.77 -13.09 -1.42
CA LEU A 83 -9.60 -13.69 -2.06
C LEU A 83 -9.95 -14.91 -2.92
N ARG A 84 -10.91 -15.74 -2.49
CA ARG A 84 -11.40 -16.88 -3.31
C ARG A 84 -12.10 -16.44 -4.59
N ALA A 85 -12.85 -15.34 -4.52
CA ALA A 85 -13.57 -14.80 -5.68
C ALA A 85 -12.65 -14.10 -6.68
N ALA A 86 -11.49 -13.61 -6.23
CA ALA A 86 -10.55 -12.88 -7.05
C ALA A 86 -9.77 -13.79 -8.01
N GLY A 87 -9.44 -13.28 -9.19
CA GLY A 87 -8.54 -13.93 -10.15
C GLY A 87 -7.06 -13.74 -9.79
N ASP A 88 -6.18 -14.61 -10.31
CA ASP A 88 -4.73 -14.59 -10.05
C ASP A 88 -3.98 -13.38 -10.64
N ASP A 89 -4.61 -12.70 -11.59
CA ASP A 89 -4.12 -11.46 -12.22
C ASP A 89 -4.90 -10.23 -11.75
N GLU A 90 -5.61 -10.31 -10.62
CA GLU A 90 -6.38 -9.20 -10.07
C GLU A 90 -5.67 -8.51 -8.93
N LEU A 91 -5.61 -7.18 -9.01
CA LEU A 91 -5.14 -6.28 -7.98
C LEU A 91 -6.35 -5.71 -7.26
N LEU A 92 -6.48 -6.03 -5.95
CA LEU A 92 -7.65 -5.62 -5.18
C LEU A 92 -7.40 -4.26 -4.53
N LEU A 93 -8.33 -3.34 -4.74
CA LEU A 93 -8.31 -1.97 -4.22
C LEU A 93 -9.39 -1.86 -3.14
N GLY A 94 -9.01 -1.99 -1.88
CA GLY A 94 -9.91 -1.89 -0.74
C GLY A 94 -10.14 -0.46 -0.28
N ASP A 95 -11.21 -0.26 0.48
CA ASP A 95 -11.42 0.94 1.26
C ASP A 95 -10.42 0.98 2.44
N TYR A 96 -10.26 2.12 3.10
CA TYR A 96 -9.43 2.25 4.30
C TYR A 96 -10.00 3.24 5.29
N LEU A 97 -9.58 3.15 6.54
CA LEU A 97 -9.87 4.11 7.58
C LEU A 97 -8.68 5.04 7.76
N LEU A 98 -8.94 6.34 7.75
CA LEU A 98 -7.96 7.37 8.09
C LEU A 98 -8.14 7.73 9.56
N ASP A 99 -7.17 7.35 10.39
CA ASP A 99 -7.12 7.77 11.79
C ASP A 99 -6.58 9.20 11.88
N THR A 100 -7.41 10.11 12.34
CA THR A 100 -7.09 11.52 12.49
C THR A 100 -6.62 11.88 13.91
N GLY A 101 -6.49 10.91 14.82
CA GLY A 101 -6.27 11.13 16.25
C GLY A 101 -7.51 11.65 17.00
N ARG A 102 -8.59 11.99 16.27
CA ARG A 102 -9.90 12.39 16.83
C ARG A 102 -11.02 11.43 16.43
N GLY A 103 -10.68 10.39 15.70
CA GLY A 103 -11.57 9.37 15.17
C GLY A 103 -11.16 8.90 13.79
N GLU A 104 -11.76 7.80 13.37
CA GLU A 104 -11.49 7.17 12.10
C GLU A 104 -12.50 7.61 11.03
N ILE A 105 -12.01 7.95 9.86
CA ILE A 105 -12.84 8.40 8.72
C ILE A 105 -12.71 7.38 7.59
N LEU A 106 -13.84 6.77 7.20
CA LEU A 106 -13.87 5.88 6.04
C LEU A 106 -13.50 6.63 4.75
N ARG A 107 -12.54 6.08 4.04
CA ARG A 107 -12.09 6.51 2.72
C ARG A 107 -12.34 5.40 1.72
N LYS A 108 -13.25 5.62 0.79
CA LYS A 108 -13.55 4.66 -0.28
C LYS A 108 -12.46 4.65 -1.33
N ALA A 109 -12.13 3.45 -1.81
CA ALA A 109 -11.30 3.29 -2.98
C ALA A 109 -11.92 4.01 -4.18
N ARG A 110 -11.09 4.68 -4.94
CA ARG A 110 -11.50 5.41 -6.15
C ARG A 110 -11.53 4.47 -7.35
N PRO A 111 -12.27 4.80 -8.41
CA PRO A 111 -12.23 4.03 -9.64
C PRO A 111 -10.79 3.87 -10.17
N PRO A 112 -10.44 2.74 -10.80
CA PRO A 112 -9.08 2.46 -11.27
C PRO A 112 -8.49 3.52 -12.20
N ILE A 113 -9.32 4.21 -12.99
CA ILE A 113 -8.88 5.32 -13.86
C ILE A 113 -8.19 6.46 -13.07
N TYR A 114 -8.45 6.55 -11.76
CA TYR A 114 -7.82 7.53 -10.89
C TYR A 114 -6.30 7.37 -10.83
N ILE A 115 -5.75 6.22 -11.26
CA ILE A 115 -4.30 5.96 -11.35
C ILE A 115 -3.57 7.06 -12.14
N HIS A 116 -4.22 7.68 -13.13
CA HIS A 116 -3.65 8.80 -13.86
C HIS A 116 -3.51 10.09 -13.04
N HIS A 117 -4.07 10.10 -11.83
CA HIS A 117 -4.01 11.22 -10.89
C HIS A 117 -3.18 10.88 -9.64
N GLY A 118 -3.25 9.66 -9.17
CA GLY A 118 -2.56 9.14 -7.99
C GLY A 118 -3.02 7.72 -7.68
N LEU A 119 -2.61 7.17 -6.54
CA LEU A 119 -3.12 5.88 -6.09
C LEU A 119 -4.65 5.94 -5.89
N PRO A 120 -5.39 4.94 -6.38
CA PRO A 120 -6.84 4.86 -6.19
C PRO A 120 -7.26 4.66 -4.73
N THR A 121 -6.40 4.10 -3.91
CA THR A 121 -6.61 3.90 -2.47
C THR A 121 -5.29 4.06 -1.70
N SER A 122 -5.30 3.90 -0.38
CA SER A 122 -4.06 3.82 0.39
C SER A 122 -3.29 2.55 0.04
N HIS A 123 -1.96 2.62 0.02
CA HIS A 123 -1.09 1.47 -0.24
C HIS A 123 -1.43 0.26 0.66
N GLN A 124 -1.71 0.51 1.94
CA GLN A 124 -2.09 -0.50 2.92
C GLN A 124 -3.47 -1.13 2.67
N ALA A 125 -4.22 -0.61 1.72
CA ALA A 125 -5.50 -1.17 1.29
C ALA A 125 -5.43 -1.81 -0.11
N ILE A 126 -4.23 -2.16 -0.56
CA ILE A 126 -4.00 -2.86 -1.83
C ILE A 126 -3.53 -4.29 -1.55
N LEU A 127 -4.18 -5.27 -2.18
CA LEU A 127 -3.72 -6.64 -2.23
C LEU A 127 -3.19 -6.91 -3.65
N TYR A 128 -1.92 -7.19 -3.74
CA TYR A 128 -1.23 -7.40 -5.01
C TYR A 128 -1.22 -8.88 -5.40
N PRO A 129 -1.48 -9.24 -6.66
CA PRO A 129 -1.35 -10.63 -7.10
C PRO A 129 0.11 -11.09 -7.00
N GLY A 130 0.35 -12.13 -6.20
CA GLY A 130 1.69 -12.60 -5.84
C GLY A 130 2.53 -12.98 -7.05
N SER A 131 1.94 -13.69 -8.03
CA SER A 131 2.62 -14.07 -9.27
C SER A 131 3.16 -12.87 -10.06
N ARG A 132 2.46 -11.74 -10.00
CA ARG A 132 2.80 -10.53 -10.75
C ARG A 132 3.79 -9.65 -10.00
N ILE A 133 3.59 -9.47 -8.68
CA ILE A 133 4.44 -8.58 -7.89
C ILE A 133 5.86 -9.13 -7.71
N ARG A 134 6.01 -10.47 -7.55
CA ARG A 134 7.34 -11.10 -7.45
C ARG A 134 8.22 -10.85 -8.66
N GLY A 135 7.63 -10.76 -9.86
CA GLY A 135 8.35 -10.39 -11.08
C GLY A 135 8.55 -8.89 -11.29
N ALA A 136 7.81 -8.05 -10.56
CA ALA A 136 7.79 -6.60 -10.81
C ALA A 136 8.70 -5.81 -9.87
N ARG A 137 8.71 -6.10 -8.58
CA ARG A 137 9.46 -5.40 -7.52
C ARG A 137 9.30 -3.87 -7.54
N TYR A 138 9.65 -3.20 -6.45
CA TYR A 138 9.74 -1.73 -6.39
C TYR A 138 11.00 -1.22 -7.09
N ASP A 139 10.86 -0.13 -7.84
CA ASP A 139 11.98 0.61 -8.43
C ASP A 139 12.52 1.60 -7.39
N LEU A 140 13.72 1.33 -6.86
CA LEU A 140 14.34 2.12 -5.80
C LEU A 140 14.72 3.55 -6.21
N ARG A 141 14.56 3.90 -7.48
CA ARG A 141 14.67 5.30 -7.95
C ARG A 141 13.52 6.18 -7.48
N PHE A 142 12.42 5.58 -7.03
CA PHE A 142 11.28 6.26 -6.42
C PHE A 142 11.38 6.12 -4.90
N ARG A 143 11.62 7.22 -4.21
CA ARG A 143 11.88 7.24 -2.76
C ARG A 143 10.63 7.48 -1.90
N VAL A 144 9.56 8.00 -2.50
CA VAL A 144 8.33 8.40 -1.79
C VAL A 144 7.04 7.94 -2.44
N VAL A 145 7.04 7.61 -3.73
CA VAL A 145 5.85 7.16 -4.45
C VAL A 145 6.11 5.84 -5.21
N GLY A 146 6.98 4.99 -4.67
CA GLY A 146 7.25 3.68 -5.26
C GLY A 146 6.01 2.78 -5.31
N ASP A 147 5.12 2.90 -4.34
CA ASP A 147 3.81 2.25 -4.31
C ASP A 147 2.92 2.68 -5.50
N TYR A 148 2.90 3.97 -5.81
CA TYR A 148 2.19 4.49 -6.98
C TYR A 148 2.85 4.01 -8.28
N GLU A 149 4.17 4.03 -8.37
CA GLU A 149 4.92 3.54 -9.53
C GLU A 149 4.65 2.06 -9.79
N LEU A 150 4.82 1.20 -8.77
CA LEU A 150 4.62 -0.23 -8.88
C LEU A 150 3.19 -0.57 -9.30
N THR A 151 2.20 0.05 -8.66
CA THR A 151 0.78 -0.13 -9.01
C THR A 151 0.52 0.27 -10.46
N ALA A 152 1.02 1.44 -10.88
CA ALA A 152 0.87 1.94 -12.25
C ALA A 152 1.50 0.98 -13.28
N ARG A 153 2.69 0.45 -12.99
CA ARG A 153 3.42 -0.48 -13.85
C ARG A 153 2.71 -1.82 -13.96
N LEU A 154 2.18 -2.35 -12.85
CA LEU A 154 1.38 -3.58 -12.84
C LEU A 154 0.10 -3.42 -13.67
N LEU A 155 -0.65 -2.33 -13.51
CA LEU A 155 -1.85 -2.07 -14.31
C LEU A 155 -1.51 -1.97 -15.82
N ARG A 156 -0.40 -1.35 -16.16
CA ARG A 156 0.05 -1.28 -17.56
C ARG A 156 0.48 -2.63 -18.13
N SER A 157 0.95 -3.54 -17.29
CA SER A 157 1.32 -4.92 -17.72
C SER A 157 0.11 -5.85 -17.85
N GLY A 158 -1.12 -5.34 -17.69
CA GLY A 158 -2.36 -6.10 -17.87
C GLY A 158 -2.93 -6.70 -16.58
N VAL A 159 -2.38 -6.37 -15.39
CA VAL A 159 -3.02 -6.69 -14.11
C VAL A 159 -4.35 -5.96 -14.02
N ARG A 160 -5.42 -6.69 -13.68
CA ARG A 160 -6.78 -6.13 -13.65
C ARG A 160 -7.10 -5.55 -12.27
N PRO A 161 -7.44 -4.26 -12.16
CA PRO A 161 -7.85 -3.67 -10.89
C PRO A 161 -9.31 -4.02 -10.57
N VAL A 162 -9.56 -4.46 -9.34
CA VAL A 162 -10.90 -4.73 -8.80
C VAL A 162 -11.09 -3.91 -7.53
N VAL A 163 -12.13 -3.08 -7.49
CA VAL A 163 -12.48 -2.33 -6.28
C VAL A 163 -13.33 -3.21 -5.38
N VAL A 164 -12.90 -3.35 -4.12
CA VAL A 164 -13.62 -4.05 -3.06
C VAL A 164 -13.96 -3.04 -1.96
N HIS A 165 -15.27 -2.78 -1.77
CA HIS A 165 -15.75 -1.80 -0.79
C HIS A 165 -15.76 -2.39 0.63
N VAL A 166 -14.59 -2.85 1.06
CA VAL A 166 -14.30 -3.35 2.41
C VAL A 166 -13.09 -2.60 2.94
N PRO A 167 -13.16 -2.00 4.13
CA PRO A 167 -11.99 -1.39 4.74
C PRO A 167 -10.97 -2.47 5.11
N LEU A 168 -9.78 -2.39 4.54
CA LEU A 168 -8.71 -3.37 4.76
C LEU A 168 -7.73 -2.92 5.83
N ALA A 169 -7.47 -1.61 5.94
CA ALA A 169 -6.45 -1.08 6.83
C ALA A 169 -6.89 0.22 7.50
N VAL A 170 -6.27 0.50 8.64
CA VAL A 170 -6.30 1.82 9.29
C VAL A 170 -4.95 2.47 9.07
N PHE A 171 -4.95 3.65 8.48
CA PHE A 171 -3.78 4.46 8.18
C PHE A 171 -3.78 5.72 9.05
N ALA A 172 -2.68 5.97 9.78
CA ALA A 172 -2.56 7.16 10.63
C ALA A 172 -2.31 8.44 9.81
N ALA A 173 -3.07 9.49 10.06
CA ALA A 173 -2.82 10.80 9.48
C ALA A 173 -1.50 11.38 10.02
N GLY A 174 -0.73 12.06 9.16
CA GLY A 174 0.51 12.74 9.58
C GLY A 174 1.82 12.05 9.20
N GLY A 175 1.76 10.94 8.46
CA GLY A 175 2.95 10.23 7.99
C GLY A 175 3.83 11.02 6.99
N MET A 176 4.89 10.38 6.48
CA MET A 176 5.92 10.97 5.57
C MET A 176 5.35 11.73 4.37
N SER A 177 4.14 11.41 3.94
CA SER A 177 3.47 12.08 2.81
C SER A 177 3.21 13.57 3.02
N GLN A 178 3.14 14.05 4.27
CA GLN A 178 2.97 15.49 4.54
C GLN A 178 4.31 16.24 4.56
N VAL A 179 5.36 15.59 5.02
CA VAL A 179 6.70 16.20 5.14
C VAL A 179 7.39 16.34 3.79
N ARG A 180 7.20 15.36 2.88
CA ARG A 180 7.91 15.27 1.58
C ARG A 180 7.05 15.69 0.38
N ALA A 181 6.12 16.64 0.54
CA ALA A 181 5.15 17.02 -0.49
C ALA A 181 5.76 17.46 -1.84
N LYS A 182 6.94 18.09 -1.83
CA LYS A 182 7.66 18.49 -3.07
C LYS A 182 8.19 17.27 -3.82
N GLU A 183 8.82 16.34 -3.11
CA GLU A 183 9.36 15.11 -3.69
C GLU A 183 8.23 14.23 -4.26
N ILE A 184 7.14 14.09 -3.52
CA ILE A 184 5.93 13.40 -3.99
C ILE A 184 5.45 14.00 -5.32
N ALA A 185 5.39 15.34 -5.42
CA ALA A 185 4.92 15.98 -6.65
C ALA A 185 5.85 15.72 -7.85
N VAL A 186 7.16 15.72 -7.63
CA VAL A 186 8.17 15.42 -8.66
C VAL A 186 8.09 13.97 -9.10
N GLU A 187 8.13 13.04 -8.15
CA GLU A 187 8.09 11.61 -8.47
C GLU A 187 6.75 11.20 -9.07
N ALA A 188 5.62 11.72 -8.57
CA ALA A 188 4.31 11.47 -9.17
C ALA A 188 4.22 11.98 -10.63
N ALA A 189 4.82 13.12 -10.93
CA ALA A 189 4.90 13.60 -12.31
C ALA A 189 5.75 12.68 -13.21
N ARG A 190 6.80 12.07 -12.66
CA ARG A 190 7.59 11.04 -13.36
C ARG A 190 6.75 9.78 -13.63
N VAL A 191 6.03 9.26 -12.63
CA VAL A 191 5.13 8.12 -12.81
C VAL A 191 4.11 8.38 -13.91
N GLN A 192 3.47 9.56 -13.89
CA GLN A 192 2.51 9.96 -14.93
C GLN A 192 3.13 10.03 -16.33
N THR A 193 4.40 10.40 -16.43
CA THR A 193 5.08 10.62 -17.71
C THR A 193 5.76 9.34 -18.21
N GLU A 194 6.57 8.72 -17.38
CA GLU A 194 7.45 7.60 -17.75
C GLU A 194 6.70 6.27 -17.69
N THR A 195 6.00 6.01 -16.58
CA THR A 195 5.30 4.73 -16.36
C THR A 195 3.94 4.71 -17.04
N LEU A 196 3.06 5.65 -16.75
CA LEU A 196 1.67 5.66 -17.27
C LEU A 196 1.54 6.24 -18.68
N ARG A 197 2.50 7.05 -19.13
CA ARG A 197 2.41 7.83 -20.38
C ARG A 197 1.09 8.60 -20.47
N THR A 198 0.67 9.17 -19.33
CA THR A 198 -0.59 9.91 -19.21
C THR A 198 -0.61 11.08 -20.20
N PRO A 199 -1.72 11.27 -20.97
CA PRO A 199 -1.85 12.38 -21.89
C PRO A 199 -1.67 13.74 -21.22
N VAL A 200 -1.07 14.68 -21.96
CA VAL A 200 -0.72 16.03 -21.44
C VAL A 200 -1.92 16.74 -20.80
N PRO A 201 -3.14 16.78 -21.40
CA PRO A 201 -4.30 17.44 -20.79
C PRO A 201 -4.65 16.87 -19.42
N ILE A 202 -4.58 15.53 -19.25
CA ILE A 202 -4.88 14.86 -18.00
C ILE A 202 -3.84 15.21 -16.93
N ARG A 203 -2.55 15.29 -17.30
CA ARG A 203 -1.48 15.71 -16.39
C ARG A 203 -1.69 17.14 -15.88
N TRP A 204 -2.08 18.05 -16.77
CA TRP A 204 -2.42 19.43 -16.38
C TRP A 204 -3.61 19.50 -15.43
N ALA A 205 -4.70 18.77 -15.74
CA ALA A 205 -5.87 18.68 -14.88
C ALA A 205 -5.49 18.10 -13.49
N SER A 206 -4.67 17.05 -13.45
CA SER A 206 -4.15 16.46 -12.22
C SER A 206 -3.39 17.47 -11.36
N ARG A 207 -2.47 18.24 -11.97
CA ARG A 207 -1.70 19.29 -11.28
C ARG A 207 -2.60 20.38 -10.70
N ALA A 208 -3.58 20.83 -11.48
CA ALA A 208 -4.55 21.85 -11.03
C ALA A 208 -5.36 21.36 -9.82
N LEU A 209 -5.86 20.12 -9.85
CA LEU A 209 -6.61 19.51 -8.75
C LEU A 209 -5.75 19.38 -7.48
N HIS A 210 -4.50 18.96 -7.59
CA HIS A 210 -3.58 18.88 -6.45
C HIS A 210 -3.26 20.27 -5.88
N ALA A 211 -3.09 21.29 -6.71
CA ALA A 211 -2.88 22.67 -6.27
C ALA A 211 -4.11 23.20 -5.49
N ALA A 212 -5.31 23.02 -6.04
CA ALA A 212 -6.56 23.42 -5.39
C ALA A 212 -6.78 22.70 -4.04
N SER A 213 -6.45 21.40 -3.96
CA SER A 213 -6.58 20.65 -2.71
C SER A 213 -5.62 21.12 -1.61
N ARG A 214 -4.42 21.59 -1.98
CA ARG A 214 -3.47 22.19 -1.04
C ARG A 214 -3.99 23.49 -0.46
N ILE A 215 -4.50 24.39 -1.30
CA ILE A 215 -5.07 25.67 -0.87
C ILE A 215 -6.21 25.45 0.11
N ARG A 216 -7.14 24.52 -0.15
CA ARG A 216 -8.25 24.21 0.76
C ARG A 216 -7.79 23.73 2.14
N ARG A 217 -6.71 22.96 2.23
CA ARG A 217 -6.17 22.50 3.52
C ARG A 217 -5.56 23.65 4.33
N THR A 218 -4.86 24.58 3.69
CA THR A 218 -4.28 25.73 4.35
C THR A 218 -5.34 26.66 4.94
N VAL A 219 -6.47 26.84 4.24
CA VAL A 219 -7.59 27.68 4.71
C VAL A 219 -8.38 27.05 5.88
N GLN A 220 -8.39 25.70 6.00
CA GLN A 220 -9.08 25.02 7.10
C GLN A 220 -8.26 24.92 8.39
N THR A 221 -6.97 25.26 8.36
CA THR A 221 -6.06 25.24 9.52
C THR A 221 -5.72 26.65 10.02
N SER A 222 -6.26 27.69 9.42
CA SER A 222 -6.21 29.09 9.86
C SER A 222 -7.53 29.50 10.52
#